data_f91caec60e6a9a9e29b86d68690afe0e
#
_entry.id   f91caec60e6a9a9e29b86d68690afe0e
#
_cell.length_a   1.000
_cell.length_b   1.000
_cell.length_c   1.000
_cell.angle_alpha   90.00
_cell.angle_beta   90.00
_cell.angle_gamma   90.00
#
_symmetry.space_group_name_H-M   'P 1'
#
loop_
_entity.id
_entity.type
_entity.pdbx_description
1 polymer ?
#
loop_
_entity_poly.entity_id
_entity_poly.type
_entity_poly.pdbx_seq_one_letter_code
_entity_poly.pdbx_strand_id
1 'polypeptide(L)' 'MNISEQIKVLCVRSNISLAELARRLGTSPQSLSAKMKRESFTVSDLDAIADAVGAKFIRKFELYNGEEV' A
#
# COMPACT_ATOMS: atom_id res chain seq x y z
N MET A 1 4.02 -0.48 12.95
CA MET A 1 3.69 0.43 11.83
C MET A 1 2.43 -0.06 11.16
N ASN A 2 1.43 0.78 11.04
CA ASN A 2 0.19 0.39 10.37
C ASN A 2 0.34 0.51 8.85
N ILE A 3 -0.70 0.07 8.11
CA ILE A 3 -0.60 0.01 6.65
C ILE A 3 -0.47 1.41 6.02
N SER A 4 -1.15 2.41 6.59
CA SER A 4 -1.06 3.78 6.08
C SER A 4 0.35 4.34 6.26
N GLU A 5 0.98 4.06 7.38
CA GLU A 5 2.38 4.45 7.61
C GLU A 5 3.32 3.73 6.65
N GLN A 6 3.08 2.43 6.40
CA GLN A 6 3.88 1.67 5.45
C GLN A 6 3.78 2.26 4.05
N ILE A 7 2.58 2.68 3.63
CA ILE A 7 2.39 3.30 2.32
C ILE A 7 3.14 4.62 2.24
N LYS A 8 3.11 5.42 3.31
CA LYS A 8 3.86 6.69 3.34
C LYS A 8 5.37 6.44 3.21
N VAL A 9 5.89 5.45 3.92
CA VAL A 9 7.31 5.08 3.84
C VAL A 9 7.63 4.59 2.42
N LEU A 10 6.73 3.80 1.83
CA LEU A 10 6.92 3.31 0.47
C LEU A 10 7.03 4.47 -0.52
N CYS A 11 6.17 5.47 -0.39
CA CYS A 11 6.23 6.66 -1.24
C CYS A 11 7.54 7.41 -1.08
N VAL A 12 8.00 7.59 0.16
CA VAL A 12 9.28 8.27 0.42
C VAL A 12 10.42 7.50 -0.23
N ARG A 13 10.46 6.20 -0.06
CA ARG A 13 11.51 5.36 -0.64
C ARG A 13 11.43 5.29 -2.17
N SER A 14 10.25 5.46 -2.72
CA SER A 14 10.03 5.47 -4.17
C SER A 14 10.19 6.88 -4.75
N ASN A 15 10.46 7.86 -3.91
CA ASN A 15 10.66 9.26 -4.29
C ASN A 15 9.45 9.84 -5.03
N ILE A 16 8.26 9.55 -4.54
CA ILE A 16 7.02 10.11 -5.08
C ILE A 16 6.16 10.65 -3.94
N SER A 17 5.25 11.57 -4.29
CA SER A 17 4.27 12.08 -3.34
C SER A 17 3.04 11.18 -3.31
N LEU A 18 2.20 11.34 -2.28
CA LEU A 18 0.91 10.66 -2.24
C LEU A 18 0.02 11.08 -3.40
N ALA A 19 0.11 12.33 -3.83
CA ALA A 19 -0.64 12.81 -4.99
C ALA A 19 -0.21 12.07 -6.27
N GLU A 20 1.09 11.85 -6.45
CA GLU A 20 1.58 11.08 -7.59
C GLU A 20 1.13 9.62 -7.50
N LEU A 21 1.15 9.03 -6.31
CA LEU A 21 0.63 7.67 -6.13
C LEU A 21 -0.84 7.60 -6.54
N ALA A 22 -1.65 8.55 -6.08
CA ALA A 22 -3.07 8.62 -6.44
C ALA A 22 -3.25 8.69 -7.95
N ARG A 23 -2.44 9.52 -8.62
CA ARG A 23 -2.48 9.64 -10.08
C ARG A 23 -2.19 8.30 -10.75
N ARG A 24 -1.18 7.60 -10.29
CA ARG A 24 -0.81 6.29 -10.85
C ARG A 24 -1.89 5.23 -10.63
N LEU A 25 -2.63 5.35 -9.53
CA LEU A 25 -3.73 4.45 -9.21
C LEU A 25 -5.04 4.82 -9.92
N GLY A 26 -5.07 5.97 -10.62
CA GLY A 26 -6.27 6.44 -11.29
C GLY A 26 -7.33 6.98 -10.34
N THR A 27 -6.92 7.50 -9.18
CA THR A 27 -7.84 8.05 -8.20
C THR A 27 -7.39 9.46 -7.80
N SER A 28 -8.25 10.18 -7.07
CA SER A 28 -7.90 11.51 -6.60
C SER A 28 -7.08 11.45 -5.31
N PRO A 29 -6.24 12.47 -5.04
CA PRO A 29 -5.52 12.52 -3.77
C PRO A 29 -6.45 12.51 -2.56
N GLN A 30 -7.63 13.13 -2.67
CA GLN A 30 -8.61 13.16 -1.59
C GLN A 30 -9.15 11.76 -1.30
N SER A 31 -9.44 10.98 -2.34
CA SER A 31 -9.91 9.60 -2.18
C SER A 31 -8.85 8.72 -1.52
N LEU A 32 -7.60 8.87 -1.94
CA LEU A 32 -6.50 8.12 -1.34
C LEU A 32 -6.31 8.52 0.12
N SER A 33 -6.33 9.82 0.41
CA SER A 33 -6.23 10.31 1.79
C SER A 33 -7.33 9.78 2.68
N ALA A 34 -8.56 9.69 2.16
CA ALA A 34 -9.68 9.15 2.91
C ALA A 34 -9.47 7.67 3.24
N LYS A 35 -8.98 6.88 2.28
CA LYS A 35 -8.64 5.48 2.53
C LYS A 35 -7.53 5.35 3.57
N MET A 36 -6.53 6.22 3.51
CA MET A 36 -5.43 6.20 4.47
C MET A 36 -5.93 6.48 5.88
N LYS A 37 -6.83 7.44 6.04
CA LYS A 37 -7.40 7.76 7.35
C LYS A 37 -8.21 6.61 7.93
N ARG A 38 -8.99 5.93 7.10
CA ARG A 38 -9.83 4.81 7.53
C ARG A 38 -9.07 3.50 7.55
N GLU A 39 -7.89 3.47 6.94
CA GLU A 39 -7.13 2.24 6.72
C GLU A 39 -7.97 1.15 6.03
N SER A 40 -8.83 1.56 5.10
CA SER A 40 -9.76 0.68 4.42
C SER A 40 -9.17 0.17 3.09
N PHE A 41 -8.06 -0.55 3.17
CA PHE A 41 -7.40 -1.12 2.00
C PHE A 41 -7.73 -2.59 1.86
N THR A 42 -8.10 -3.00 0.65
CA THR A 42 -8.22 -4.42 0.32
C THR A 42 -6.84 -4.93 -0.10
N VAL A 43 -6.69 -6.25 -0.19
CA VAL A 43 -5.46 -6.85 -0.72
C VAL A 43 -5.23 -6.37 -2.16
N SER A 44 -6.30 -6.28 -2.96
CA SER A 44 -6.22 -5.73 -4.32
C SER A 44 -5.67 -4.32 -4.34
N ASP A 45 -6.11 -3.48 -3.41
CA ASP A 45 -5.59 -2.11 -3.30
C ASP A 45 -4.09 -2.12 -3.04
N LEU A 46 -3.65 -2.98 -2.12
CA LEU A 46 -2.23 -3.05 -1.75
C LEU A 46 -1.36 -3.58 -2.89
N ASP A 47 -1.87 -4.55 -3.64
CA ASP A 47 -1.18 -5.05 -4.84
C ASP A 47 -1.05 -3.94 -5.88
N ALA A 48 -2.10 -3.16 -6.09
CA ALA A 48 -2.08 -2.05 -7.05
C ALA A 48 -1.10 -0.95 -6.61
N ILE A 49 -1.06 -0.65 -5.32
CA ILE A 49 -0.11 0.32 -4.77
C ILE A 49 1.33 -0.14 -5.00
N ALA A 50 1.61 -1.41 -4.75
CA ALA A 50 2.94 -1.97 -4.99
C ALA A 50 3.32 -1.89 -6.46
N ASP A 51 2.41 -2.29 -7.36
CA ASP A 51 2.65 -2.22 -8.80
C ASP A 51 2.94 -0.79 -9.27
N ALA A 52 2.26 0.19 -8.70
CA ALA A 52 2.41 1.59 -9.09
C ALA A 52 3.83 2.12 -8.85
N VAL A 53 4.57 1.51 -7.95
CA VAL A 53 5.93 1.94 -7.60
C VAL A 53 6.99 0.88 -7.94
N GLY A 54 6.60 -0.18 -8.67
CA GLY A 54 7.53 -1.24 -9.04
C GLY A 54 7.96 -2.12 -7.88
N ALA A 55 7.14 -2.20 -6.84
CA ALA A 55 7.39 -3.04 -5.67
C ALA A 55 6.49 -4.27 -5.70
N LYS A 56 6.62 -5.11 -4.68
CA LYS A 56 5.77 -6.28 -4.50
C LYS A 56 5.23 -6.25 -3.07
N PHE A 57 3.92 -6.42 -2.94
CA PHE A 57 3.31 -6.58 -1.63
C PHE A 57 3.36 -8.05 -1.24
N ILE A 58 4.17 -8.37 -0.23
CA ILE A 58 4.35 -9.76 0.21
C ILE A 58 3.40 -10.03 1.36
N ARG A 59 2.64 -11.10 1.23
CA ARG A 59 1.68 -11.52 2.26
C ARG A 59 1.75 -13.02 2.46
N LYS A 60 1.59 -13.43 3.70
CA LYS A 60 1.63 -14.86 4.04
C LYS A 60 1.00 -15.07 5.39
N PHE A 61 0.58 -16.31 5.63
CA PHE A 61 0.24 -16.75 6.96
C PHE A 61 1.40 -17.59 7.49
N GLU A 62 1.75 -17.40 8.75
CA GLU A 62 2.73 -18.24 9.42
C GLU A 62 1.99 -19.12 10.41
N LEU A 63 2.12 -20.44 10.25
CA LEU A 63 1.50 -21.39 11.15
C LEU A 63 2.35 -21.52 12.41
N TYR A 64 1.74 -22.02 13.48
CA TYR A 64 2.46 -22.15 14.76
C TYR A 64 3.67 -23.09 14.68
N ASN A 65 3.70 -24.00 13.71
CA ASN A 65 4.85 -24.89 13.50
C ASN A 65 5.96 -24.25 12.65
N GLY A 66 5.79 -23.00 12.26
CA GLY A 66 6.76 -22.27 11.45
C GLY A 66 6.56 -22.34 9.94
N GLU A 67 5.59 -23.13 9.48
CA GLU A 67 5.28 -23.19 8.05
C GLU A 67 4.57 -21.91 7.60
N GLU A 68 4.78 -21.55 6.34
CA GLU A 68 4.15 -20.38 5.75
C GLU A 68 3.27 -20.79 4.58
N VAL A 69 2.13 -20.11 4.46
CA VAL A 69 1.21 -20.30 3.34
C VAL A 69 0.74 -18.96 2.79
#